data_60841a83ca6a0991b2db1224b025bb7b
#
_entry.id   60841a83ca6a0991b2db1224b025bb7b
#
_cell.length_a   1.000
_cell.length_b   1.000
_cell.length_c   1.000
_cell.angle_alpha   90.00
_cell.angle_beta   90.00
_cell.angle_gamma   90.00
#
_symmetry.space_group_name_H-M   'P 1'
#
loop_
_entity.id
_entity.type
_entity.pdbx_description
1 polymer ?
#
loop_
_entity_poly.entity_id
_entity_poly.type
_entity_poly.pdbx_seq_one_letter_code
_entity_poly.pdbx_strand_id
1 'polypeptide(L)' 'MTSPTYVDRAEIVAMLRSRRLHARADWVHRVLPELVDTYHNAALLRTLDIDPAAIAPSDPAPRGR' A
#
# COMPACT_ATOMS: atom_id res chain seq x y z
N MET A 1 -13.74 17.36 -5.22
CA MET A 1 -13.42 16.09 -5.82
C MET A 1 -12.11 15.55 -5.28
N THR A 2 -12.10 14.31 -4.92
CA THR A 2 -10.94 13.72 -4.28
C THR A 2 -10.27 12.74 -5.21
N SER A 3 -8.96 12.91 -5.39
CA SER A 3 -8.19 11.96 -6.17
C SER A 3 -7.89 10.72 -5.34
N PRO A 4 -7.82 9.55 -5.97
CA PRO A 4 -7.43 8.37 -5.23
C PRO A 4 -6.00 8.53 -4.70
N THR A 5 -5.77 7.94 -3.55
CA THR A 5 -4.45 7.93 -2.96
C THR A 5 -3.77 6.61 -3.26
N TYR A 6 -2.54 6.68 -3.73
CA TYR A 6 -1.76 5.49 -4.02
C TYR A 6 -0.61 5.38 -3.05
N VAL A 7 -0.26 4.16 -2.69
CA VAL A 7 0.93 3.89 -1.88
C VAL A 7 1.74 2.82 -2.60
N ASP A 8 3.04 2.84 -2.39
CA ASP A 8 3.90 1.81 -2.97
C ASP A 8 3.66 0.47 -2.29
N ARG A 9 3.55 -0.58 -3.09
CA ARG A 9 3.47 -1.93 -2.56
C ARG A 9 4.65 -2.21 -1.62
N ALA A 10 5.82 -1.68 -1.97
CA ALA A 10 7.01 -1.89 -1.15
C ALA A 10 6.85 -1.34 0.25
N GLU A 11 6.12 -0.23 0.40
CA GLU A 11 5.87 0.34 1.72
C GLU A 11 4.99 -0.58 2.55
N ILE A 12 3.97 -1.16 1.93
CA ILE A 12 3.09 -2.09 2.61
C ILE A 12 3.87 -3.33 3.03
N VAL A 13 4.68 -3.85 2.12
CA VAL A 13 5.50 -5.03 2.41
C VAL A 13 6.46 -4.75 3.55
N ALA A 14 7.12 -3.58 3.53
CA ALA A 14 8.05 -3.22 4.59
C ALA A 14 7.35 -3.12 5.94
N MET A 15 6.14 -2.55 5.95
CA MET A 15 5.38 -2.44 7.19
C MET A 15 5.02 -3.81 7.74
N LEU A 16 4.57 -4.72 6.88
CA LEU A 16 4.24 -6.07 7.30
C LEU A 16 5.46 -6.81 7.82
N ARG A 17 6.60 -6.66 7.15
CA ARG A 17 7.83 -7.29 7.60
C ARG A 17 8.30 -6.75 8.95
N SER A 18 8.10 -5.46 9.19
CA SER A 18 8.47 -4.87 10.47
C SER A 18 7.62 -5.43 11.61
N ARG A 19 6.43 -5.95 11.29
CA ARG A 19 5.56 -6.61 12.26
C ARG A 19 5.76 -8.12 12.26
N ARG A 20 6.75 -8.60 11.53
CA ARG A 20 7.07 -10.02 11.40
C ARG A 20 5.95 -10.82 10.73
N LEU A 21 5.18 -10.16 9.90
CA LEU A 21 4.10 -10.80 9.14
C LEU A 21 4.60 -11.14 7.75
N HIS A 22 5.60 -11.99 7.68
CA HIS A 22 6.32 -12.25 6.42
C HIS A 22 5.45 -12.97 5.39
N ALA A 23 4.59 -13.87 5.82
CA ALA A 23 3.70 -14.55 4.89
C ALA A 23 2.74 -13.58 4.22
N ARG A 24 2.22 -12.62 4.99
CA ARG A 24 1.35 -11.60 4.44
C ARG A 24 2.11 -10.66 3.51
N ALA A 25 3.35 -10.33 3.89
CA ALA A 25 4.19 -9.49 3.04
C ALA A 25 4.44 -10.16 1.70
N ASP A 26 4.73 -11.44 1.70
CA ASP A 26 4.93 -12.19 0.46
C ASP A 26 3.66 -12.23 -0.37
N TRP A 27 2.52 -12.41 0.28
CA TRP A 27 1.24 -12.44 -0.41
C TRP A 27 0.97 -11.09 -1.10
N VAL A 28 1.19 -10.00 -0.36
CA VAL A 28 1.00 -8.66 -0.90
C VAL A 28 1.91 -8.43 -2.10
N HIS A 29 3.16 -8.85 -1.96
CA HIS A 29 4.14 -8.66 -3.03
C HIS A 29 3.73 -9.37 -4.31
N ARG A 30 3.08 -10.53 -4.19
CA ARG A 30 2.67 -11.30 -5.35
C ARG A 30 1.34 -10.86 -5.94
N VAL A 31 0.42 -10.39 -5.09
CA VAL A 31 -0.96 -10.19 -5.50
C VAL A 31 -1.25 -8.74 -5.88
N LEU A 32 -0.68 -7.79 -5.16
CA LEU A 32 -0.98 -6.38 -5.39
C LEU A 32 -0.06 -5.77 -6.43
N PRO A 33 -0.56 -4.78 -7.18
CA PRO A 33 0.29 -4.07 -8.14
C PRO A 33 1.31 -3.19 -7.42
N GLU A 34 2.25 -2.68 -8.17
CA GLU A 34 3.32 -1.84 -7.64
C GLU A 34 2.78 -0.61 -6.95
N LEU A 35 1.75 0.01 -7.54
CA LEU A 35 1.04 1.12 -6.90
C LEU A 35 -0.32 0.62 -6.45
N VAL A 36 -0.59 0.76 -5.17
CA VAL A 36 -1.82 0.25 -4.56
C VAL A 36 -2.78 1.39 -4.32
N ASP A 37 -3.98 1.27 -4.91
CA ASP A 37 -5.06 2.24 -4.72
C ASP A 37 -5.67 2.00 -3.34
N THR A 38 -5.47 2.94 -2.43
CA THR A 38 -5.92 2.77 -1.05
C THR A 38 -7.43 2.81 -0.93
N TYR A 39 -8.10 3.50 -1.84
CA TYR A 39 -9.56 3.55 -1.82
C TYR A 39 -10.14 2.23 -2.30
N HIS A 40 -9.65 1.75 -3.43
CA HIS A 40 -10.13 0.50 -4.03
C HIS A 40 -9.82 -0.69 -3.14
N ASN A 41 -8.70 -0.65 -2.43
CA ASN A 41 -8.25 -1.77 -1.60
C ASN A 41 -8.44 -1.49 -0.11
N ALA A 42 -9.34 -0.58 0.24
CA ALA A 42 -9.52 -0.19 1.64
C ALA A 42 -9.87 -1.38 2.54
N ALA A 43 -10.76 -2.25 2.06
CA ALA A 43 -11.15 -3.42 2.85
C ALA A 43 -9.98 -4.37 3.06
N LEU A 44 -9.18 -4.55 2.02
CA LEU A 44 -8.00 -5.41 2.12
C LEU A 44 -6.98 -4.85 3.10
N LEU A 45 -6.71 -3.56 3.02
CA LEU A 45 -5.77 -2.92 3.93
C LEU A 45 -6.25 -3.02 5.37
N ARG A 46 -7.55 -2.89 5.58
CA ARG A 46 -8.13 -3.05 6.91
C ARG A 46 -7.96 -4.47 7.42
N THR A 47 -8.13 -5.45 6.53
CA THR A 47 -7.94 -6.86 6.88
C THR A 47 -6.49 -7.12 7.27
N LEU A 48 -5.56 -6.44 6.64
CA LEU A 48 -4.13 -6.56 6.95
C LEU A 48 -3.73 -5.70 8.14
N ASP A 49 -4.67 -4.98 8.73
CA ASP A 49 -4.42 -4.10 9.86
C ASP A 49 -3.43 -3.00 9.49
N ILE A 50 -3.60 -2.47 8.29
CA ILE A 50 -2.75 -1.39 7.79
C ILE A 50 -3.58 -0.13 7.66
N ASP A 51 -3.09 0.96 8.25
CA ASP A 51 -3.70 2.26 8.12
C ASP A 51 -3.01 2.99 6.97
N PRO A 52 -3.72 3.22 5.87
CA PRO A 52 -3.10 3.91 4.73
C PRO A 52 -2.60 5.31 5.08
N ALA A 53 -3.18 5.92 6.10
CA ALA A 53 -2.74 7.25 6.52
C ALA A 53 -1.37 7.21 7.18
N ALA A 54 -0.93 6.04 7.63
CA ALA A 54 0.39 5.89 8.24
C ALA A 54 1.49 5.68 7.21
N ILE A 55 1.11 5.51 5.95
CA ILE A 55 2.06 5.28 4.87
C ILE A 55 2.12 6.53 4.00
N ALA A 56 3.33 6.96 3.64
CA ALA A 56 3.48 8.10 2.77
C ALA A 56 2.86 7.79 1.40
N PRO A 57 1.99 8.66 0.87
CA PRO A 57 1.38 8.41 -0.42
C PRO A 57 2.40 8.50 -1.54
N SER A 58 2.19 7.66 -2.56
CA SER A 58 3.01 7.69 -3.76
C SER A 58 2.20 8.28 -4.89
N ASP A 59 2.82 9.19 -5.62
CA ASP A 59 2.18 9.84 -6.74
C ASP A 59 2.36 8.96 -7.97
N PRO A 60 1.27 8.52 -8.61
CA PRO A 60 1.40 7.67 -9.78
C PRO A 60 1.92 8.40 -11.01
N ALA A 61 1.87 9.72 -11.01
CA ALA A 61 2.35 10.52 -12.14
C ALA A 61 3.69 11.14 -11.81
N PRO A 62 4.59 11.24 -12.78
CA PRO A 62 5.86 11.89 -12.53
C PRO A 62 5.65 13.36 -12.19
N ARG A 63 6.45 13.83 -11.25
CA ARG A 63 6.39 15.19 -10.91
C ARG A 63 7.12 15.99 -11.93
N GLY A 64 6.46 16.97 -12.44
CA GLY A 64 7.13 17.86 -13.35
C GLY A 64 8.12 18.67 -12.57
N ARG A 65 9.15 18.93 -13.07
CA ARG A 65 9.95 19.78 -12.39
C ARG A 65 10.98 20.11 -12.98
#